data_1b3a10c813319a55444f5aac0e6805b9
#
_entry.id   1b3a10c813319a55444f5aac0e6805b9
#
_cell.length_a   1.000
_cell.length_b   1.000
_cell.length_c   1.000
_cell.angle_alpha   90.00
_cell.angle_beta   90.00
_cell.angle_gamma   90.00
#
_symmetry.space_group_name_H-M   'P 1'
#
loop_
_entity.id
_entity.type
_entity.pdbx_description
1 polymer ?
#
loop_
_entity_poly.entity_id
_entity_poly.type
_entity_poly.pdbx_seq_one_letter_code
_entity_poly.pdbx_strand_id
1 'polypeptide(L)'
;MNYPDRKLIPIESLTVKSYQLWDGQWFLLTAGDFASSHFNTMTVSWGALGCMWNRPIALVVVRPHRYTYEFIEKYDTFTLSAFPEASRKALSLLGSRSGRDGDKIAASGLTPIASETIAA
;
A
#
# COMPACT_ATOMS: atom_id res chain seq x y z
N MET A 1 -15.80 9.11 -0.37
CA MET A 1 -16.62 7.99 -0.84
C MET A 1 -16.75 6.96 0.27
N ASN A 2 -17.96 6.52 0.53
CA ASN A 2 -18.21 5.55 1.58
C ASN A 2 -18.09 4.12 0.98
N TYR A 3 -17.30 3.27 1.62
CA TYR A 3 -17.16 1.87 1.24
C TYR A 3 -17.85 1.02 2.31
N PRO A 4 -19.09 0.62 2.08
CA PRO A 4 -19.90 -0.04 3.11
C PRO A 4 -19.32 -1.37 3.59
N ASP A 5 -18.47 -2.00 2.77
CA ASP A 5 -17.84 -3.28 3.12
C ASP A 5 -16.58 -3.12 3.98
N ARG A 6 -16.13 -1.89 4.21
CA ARG A 6 -14.96 -1.61 5.03
C ARG A 6 -15.38 -1.34 6.47
N LYS A 7 -14.71 -1.99 7.39
CA LYS A 7 -14.89 -1.76 8.82
C LYS A 7 -13.54 -1.75 9.52
N LEU A 8 -13.44 -0.92 10.55
CA LEU A 8 -12.29 -0.93 11.44
C LEU A 8 -12.34 -2.20 12.29
N ILE A 9 -11.20 -2.88 12.40
CA ILE A 9 -11.04 -4.02 13.30
C ILE A 9 -9.90 -3.73 14.27
N PRO A 10 -9.96 -4.26 15.51
CA PRO A 10 -8.81 -4.17 16.39
C PRO A 10 -7.65 -5.02 15.84
N ILE A 11 -6.43 -4.55 16.09
CA ILE A 11 -5.24 -5.25 15.56
C ILE A 11 -5.16 -6.70 16.05
N GLU A 12 -5.67 -6.97 17.25
CA GLU A 12 -5.68 -8.32 17.85
C GLU A 12 -6.55 -9.29 17.06
N SER A 13 -7.48 -8.78 16.26
CA SER A 13 -8.35 -9.59 15.40
C SER A 13 -7.75 -9.88 14.02
N LEU A 14 -6.62 -9.27 13.69
CA LEU A 14 -5.98 -9.50 12.39
C LEU A 14 -5.32 -10.87 12.36
N THR A 15 -5.77 -11.70 11.42
CA THR A 15 -5.18 -13.03 11.19
C THR A 15 -4.75 -13.13 9.74
N VAL A 16 -3.49 -13.43 9.51
CA VAL A 16 -2.90 -13.52 8.18
C VAL A 16 -1.91 -14.68 8.10
N LYS A 17 -1.68 -15.18 6.89
CA LYS A 17 -0.58 -16.10 6.62
C LYS A 17 0.68 -15.27 6.38
N SER A 18 1.59 -15.26 7.34
CA SER A 18 2.70 -14.31 7.42
C SER A 18 3.65 -14.32 6.24
N TYR A 19 3.86 -15.46 5.60
CA TYR A 19 4.71 -15.56 4.41
C TYR A 19 3.91 -15.27 3.14
N GLN A 20 2.77 -15.93 2.98
CA GLN A 20 1.99 -15.88 1.74
C GLN A 20 1.37 -14.52 1.48
N LEU A 21 1.08 -13.77 2.54
CA LEU A 21 0.57 -12.41 2.44
C LEU A 21 1.52 -11.51 1.62
N TRP A 22 2.82 -11.72 1.76
CA TRP A 22 3.84 -10.96 1.04
C TRP A 22 4.21 -11.61 -0.29
N ASP A 23 4.59 -12.88 -0.27
CA ASP A 23 5.11 -13.58 -1.44
C ASP A 23 4.03 -13.90 -2.47
N GLY A 24 2.88 -14.34 -2.02
CA GLY A 24 1.79 -14.78 -2.89
C GLY A 24 0.72 -13.73 -3.15
N GLN A 25 0.29 -13.00 -2.13
CA GLN A 25 -0.83 -12.08 -2.22
C GLN A 25 -0.43 -10.65 -2.59
N TRP A 26 0.68 -10.17 -2.06
CA TRP A 26 1.24 -8.82 -2.22
C TRP A 26 0.39 -7.72 -1.56
N PHE A 27 1.06 -6.58 -1.32
CA PHE A 27 0.39 -5.35 -0.90
C PHE A 27 0.59 -4.25 -1.92
N LEU A 28 -0.30 -3.27 -1.90
CA LEU A 28 -0.01 -1.93 -2.43
C LEU A 28 0.46 -1.04 -1.29
N LEU A 29 1.63 -0.47 -1.47
CA LEU A 29 2.18 0.57 -0.61
C LEU A 29 1.86 1.93 -1.22
N THR A 30 1.16 2.78 -0.48
CA THR A 30 0.84 4.13 -0.92
C THR A 30 1.42 5.13 0.06
N ALA A 31 2.10 6.14 -0.46
CA ALA A 31 2.68 7.23 0.33
C ALA A 31 2.44 8.55 -0.36
N GLY A 32 2.39 9.62 0.42
CA GLY A 32 2.18 10.96 -0.08
C GLY A 32 1.06 11.68 0.63
N ASP A 33 0.44 12.64 -0.06
CA ASP A 33 -0.69 13.42 0.42
C ASP A 33 -1.84 13.35 -0.58
N PHE A 34 -2.87 12.62 -0.20
CA PHE A 34 -4.05 12.45 -1.04
C PHE A 34 -4.78 13.77 -1.31
N ALA A 35 -4.89 14.64 -0.31
CA ALA A 35 -5.61 15.90 -0.42
C ALA A 35 -5.00 16.84 -1.47
N SER A 36 -3.69 16.86 -1.60
CA SER A 36 -2.99 17.65 -2.62
C SER A 36 -2.75 16.90 -3.93
N SER A 37 -3.26 15.68 -4.04
CA SER A 37 -3.03 14.79 -5.20
C SER A 37 -1.54 14.48 -5.44
N HIS A 38 -0.72 14.60 -4.40
CA HIS A 38 0.71 14.30 -4.47
C HIS A 38 0.99 12.99 -3.72
N PHE A 39 0.72 11.87 -4.38
CA PHE A 39 0.93 10.53 -3.84
C PHE A 39 1.30 9.56 -4.96
N ASN A 40 1.88 8.43 -4.54
CA ASN A 40 2.20 7.35 -5.47
C ASN A 40 1.99 6.01 -4.77
N THR A 41 1.78 4.98 -5.56
CA THR A 41 1.61 3.62 -5.07
C THR A 41 2.50 2.65 -5.83
N MET A 42 2.90 1.59 -5.17
CA MET A 42 3.64 0.49 -5.79
C MET A 42 3.29 -0.83 -5.12
N THR A 43 3.39 -1.90 -5.87
CA THR A 43 3.25 -3.24 -5.32
C THR A 43 4.51 -3.63 -4.56
N VAL A 44 4.35 -4.17 -3.35
CA VAL A 44 5.43 -4.69 -2.51
C VAL A 44 5.16 -6.13 -2.14
N SER A 45 6.22 -6.94 -2.14
CA SER A 45 6.16 -8.35 -1.74
C SER A 45 7.24 -8.70 -0.71
N TRP A 46 8.00 -7.73 -0.24
CA TRP A 46 9.05 -7.91 0.76
C TRP A 46 8.73 -7.09 2.00
N GLY A 47 8.62 -7.77 3.11
CA GLY A 47 8.33 -7.12 4.38
C GLY A 47 7.93 -8.10 5.45
N ALA A 48 7.38 -7.56 6.54
CA ALA A 48 6.89 -8.33 7.68
C ALA A 48 5.86 -7.53 8.48
N LEU A 49 4.98 -8.24 9.15
CA LEU A 49 4.12 -7.67 10.18
C LEU A 49 4.58 -8.22 11.53
N GLY A 50 4.62 -7.39 12.54
CA GLY A 50 5.11 -7.82 13.85
C GLY A 50 4.80 -6.85 14.97
N CYS A 51 5.62 -6.91 16.00
CA CYS A 51 5.47 -6.10 17.20
C CYS A 51 6.82 -5.54 17.64
N MET A 52 6.85 -4.26 18.02
CA MET A 52 8.00 -3.62 18.62
C MET A 52 7.51 -2.62 19.67
N TRP A 53 8.14 -2.65 20.86
CA TRP A 53 7.71 -1.83 21.99
C TRP A 53 6.21 -1.94 22.29
N ASN A 54 5.71 -3.19 22.25
CA ASN A 54 4.29 -3.49 22.48
C ASN A 54 3.32 -2.79 21.53
N ARG A 55 3.80 -2.45 20.34
CA ARG A 55 2.99 -1.84 19.28
C ARG A 55 3.05 -2.66 18.01
N PRO A 56 1.97 -2.73 17.26
CA PRO A 56 2.01 -3.38 15.96
C PRO A 56 2.88 -2.58 14.99
N ILE A 57 3.68 -3.29 14.21
CA ILE A 57 4.52 -2.68 13.18
C ILE A 57 4.31 -3.37 11.84
N ALA A 58 4.54 -2.63 10.77
CA ALA A 58 4.73 -3.17 9.43
C ALA A 58 6.12 -2.75 8.94
N LEU A 59 6.90 -3.73 8.48
CA LEU A 59 8.17 -3.49 7.83
C LEU A 59 7.95 -3.65 6.32
N VAL A 60 8.42 -2.71 5.53
CA VAL A 60 8.37 -2.80 4.08
C VAL A 60 9.74 -2.46 3.49
N VAL A 61 10.05 -3.08 2.36
CA VAL A 61 11.31 -2.83 1.65
C VAL A 61 10.99 -2.07 0.37
N VAL A 62 11.53 -0.86 0.28
CA VAL A 62 11.37 0.02 -0.90
C VAL A 62 12.76 0.34 -1.45
N ARG A 63 13.04 -0.16 -2.67
CA ARG A 63 14.33 0.09 -3.29
C ARG A 63 14.46 1.55 -3.76
N PRO A 64 15.66 2.17 -3.63
CA PRO A 64 15.83 3.61 -3.91
C PRO A 64 15.47 4.07 -5.32
N HIS A 65 15.51 3.19 -6.32
CA HIS A 65 15.16 3.56 -7.69
C HIS A 65 13.65 3.63 -7.95
N ARG A 66 12.83 3.15 -7.03
CA ARG A 66 11.37 3.22 -7.16
C ARG A 66 10.89 4.64 -6.92
N TYR A 67 9.90 5.08 -7.72
CA TYR A 67 9.35 6.44 -7.55
C TYR A 67 8.72 6.64 -6.17
N THR A 68 8.05 5.63 -5.63
CA THR A 68 7.46 5.69 -4.29
C THR A 68 8.49 5.97 -3.20
N TYR A 69 9.77 5.62 -3.42
CA TYR A 69 10.85 5.93 -2.48
C TYR A 69 10.93 7.44 -2.18
N GLU A 70 10.75 8.29 -3.18
CA GLU A 70 10.77 9.75 -3.00
C GLU A 70 9.63 10.21 -2.09
N PHE A 71 8.48 9.55 -2.16
CA PHE A 71 7.33 9.85 -1.29
C PHE A 71 7.57 9.38 0.14
N ILE A 72 8.18 8.21 0.33
CA ILE A 72 8.56 7.69 1.66
C ILE A 72 9.57 8.61 2.33
N GLU A 73 10.53 9.17 1.58
CA GLU A 73 11.51 10.11 2.12
C GLU A 73 10.88 11.45 2.53
N LYS A 74 9.85 11.88 1.82
CA LYS A 74 9.21 13.18 2.04
C LYS A 74 8.09 13.15 3.07
N TYR A 75 7.33 12.08 3.14
CA TYR A 75 6.14 11.96 3.99
C TYR A 75 6.36 10.91 5.07
N ASP A 76 5.81 11.18 6.26
CA ASP A 76 6.04 10.35 7.45
C ASP A 76 5.13 9.11 7.54
N THR A 77 4.16 8.99 6.66
CA THR A 77 3.15 7.93 6.73
C THR A 77 2.97 7.21 5.40
N PHE A 78 2.51 5.97 5.49
CA PHE A 78 2.13 5.19 4.33
C PHE A 78 0.98 4.25 4.68
N THR A 79 0.31 3.72 3.66
CA THR A 79 -0.68 2.67 3.81
C THR A 79 -0.23 1.40 3.11
N LEU A 80 -0.69 0.26 3.63
CA LEU A 80 -0.57 -1.04 2.97
C LEU A 80 -1.98 -1.57 2.73
N SER A 81 -2.29 -1.88 1.47
CA SER A 81 -3.60 -2.39 1.09
C SER A 81 -3.46 -3.76 0.45
N ALA A 82 -4.19 -4.76 0.98
CA ALA A 82 -4.27 -6.09 0.40
C ALA A 82 -5.53 -6.20 -0.45
N PHE A 83 -5.46 -6.99 -1.51
CA PHE A 83 -6.55 -7.14 -2.47
C PHE A 83 -6.83 -8.62 -2.74
N PRO A 84 -8.06 -8.95 -3.19
CA PRO A 84 -8.37 -10.31 -3.63
C PRO A 84 -7.61 -10.63 -4.93
N GLU A 85 -7.50 -11.93 -5.23
CA GLU A 85 -6.77 -12.41 -6.42
C GLU A 85 -7.30 -11.81 -7.73
N ALA A 86 -8.57 -11.48 -7.80
CA ALA A 86 -9.17 -10.80 -8.96
C ALA A 86 -8.47 -9.49 -9.33
N SER A 87 -7.79 -8.86 -8.38
CA SER A 87 -7.05 -7.61 -8.60
C SER A 87 -5.58 -7.83 -8.98
N ARG A 88 -5.15 -9.07 -9.21
CA ARG A 88 -3.75 -9.42 -9.46
C ARG A 88 -3.13 -8.67 -10.63
N LYS A 89 -3.88 -8.48 -11.70
CA LYS A 89 -3.40 -7.74 -12.88
C LYS A 89 -3.11 -6.28 -12.54
N ALA A 90 -3.97 -5.66 -11.74
CA ALA A 90 -3.77 -4.29 -11.28
C ALA A 90 -2.51 -4.17 -10.43
N LEU A 91 -2.29 -5.09 -9.49
CA LEU A 91 -1.08 -5.10 -8.67
C LEU A 91 0.17 -5.34 -9.51
N SER A 92 0.12 -6.23 -10.48
CA SER A 92 1.24 -6.48 -11.38
C SER A 92 1.61 -5.23 -12.19
N LEU A 93 0.61 -4.52 -12.69
CA LEU A 93 0.83 -3.27 -13.41
C LEU A 93 1.47 -2.21 -12.52
N LEU A 94 0.93 -2.04 -11.30
CA LEU A 94 1.43 -1.03 -10.35
C LEU A 94 2.83 -1.35 -9.81
N GLY A 95 3.23 -2.61 -9.87
CA GLY A 95 4.58 -3.05 -9.49
C GLY A 95 5.61 -2.99 -10.61
N SER A 96 5.19 -2.94 -11.87
CA SER A 96 6.09 -2.97 -13.03
C SER A 96 6.26 -1.63 -13.74
N ARG A 97 5.35 -0.68 -13.54
CA ARG A 97 5.42 0.66 -14.14
C ARG A 97 5.81 1.71 -13.11
N SER A 98 6.48 2.77 -13.55
CA SER A 98 6.81 3.91 -12.71
C SER A 98 5.75 5.01 -12.85
N GLY A 99 5.38 5.62 -11.71
CA GLY A 99 4.53 6.81 -11.70
C GLY A 99 5.18 8.02 -12.36
N ARG A 100 6.52 8.00 -12.56
CA ARG A 100 7.22 9.02 -13.33
C ARG A 100 6.83 9.03 -14.81
N ASP A 101 6.42 7.87 -15.34
CA ASP A 101 6.15 7.67 -16.75
C ASP A 101 4.68 7.87 -17.13
N GLY A 102 3.82 8.18 -16.16
CA GLY A 102 2.40 8.42 -16.39
C GLY A 102 1.53 8.02 -15.21
N ASP A 103 0.21 8.20 -15.36
CA ASP A 103 -0.77 7.86 -14.34
C ASP A 103 -1.07 6.35 -14.39
N LYS A 104 -0.23 5.58 -13.73
CA LYS A 104 -0.41 4.13 -13.65
C LYS A 104 -1.61 3.71 -12.79
N ILE A 105 -2.03 4.56 -11.85
CA ILE A 105 -3.20 4.27 -11.00
C ILE A 105 -4.46 4.25 -11.85
N ALA A 106 -4.65 5.26 -12.70
CA ALA A 106 -5.77 5.29 -13.64
C ALA A 106 -5.73 4.08 -14.58
N ALA A 107 -4.55 3.73 -15.09
CA ALA A 107 -4.38 2.57 -15.97
C ALA A 107 -4.69 1.23 -15.28
N SER A 108 -4.53 1.14 -13.96
CA SER A 108 -4.81 -0.08 -13.20
C SER A 108 -6.30 -0.38 -13.03
N GLY A 109 -7.15 0.63 -13.19
CA GLY A 109 -8.58 0.52 -12.93
C GLY A 109 -8.96 0.65 -11.45
N LEU A 110 -7.99 0.78 -10.54
CA LEU A 110 -8.26 1.00 -9.13
C LEU A 110 -8.56 2.49 -8.87
N THR A 111 -9.39 2.75 -7.86
CA THR A 111 -9.76 4.11 -7.48
C THR A 111 -9.10 4.44 -6.14
N PRO A 112 -8.22 5.45 -6.09
CA PRO A 112 -7.63 5.87 -4.83
C PRO A 112 -8.67 6.58 -3.96
N ILE A 113 -8.54 6.36 -2.65
CA ILE A 113 -9.39 7.01 -1.63
C ILE A 113 -8.51 7.53 -0.52
N ALA A 114 -8.99 8.55 0.18
CA ALA A 114 -8.32 9.05 1.37
C ALA A 114 -8.33 8.00 2.48
N SER A 115 -7.22 7.88 3.21
CA SER A 115 -7.21 7.12 4.44
C SER A 115 -7.89 7.95 5.56
N GLU A 116 -8.31 7.26 6.63
CA GLU A 116 -9.08 7.92 7.71
C GLU A 116 -8.20 8.70 8.67
N THR A 117 -6.95 8.28 8.85
CA THR A 117 -6.11 8.76 9.95
C THR A 117 -4.76 9.33 9.54
N ILE A 118 -4.36 9.18 8.28
CA ILE A 118 -3.07 9.65 7.77
C ILE A 118 -3.24 10.37 6.43
N ALA A 119 -2.17 11.03 5.97
CA ALA A 119 -2.22 11.83 4.74
C ALA A 119 -2.26 10.99 3.45
N ALA A 120 -1.75 9.76 3.48
CA ALA A 120 -1.69 8.87 2.31
C ALA A 120 -3.06 8.31 1.90
#